data_bb74fd8b9718aea90a40e588701caf83
#
_entry.id   bb74fd8b9718aea90a40e588701caf83
#
_cell.length_a   1.000
_cell.length_b   1.000
_cell.length_c   1.000
_cell.angle_alpha   90.00
_cell.angle_beta   90.00
_cell.angle_gamma   90.00
#
_symmetry.space_group_name_H-M   'P 1'
#
loop_
_entity.id
_entity.type
_entity.pdbx_description
1 polymer ?
#
loop_
_entity_poly.entity_id
_entity_poly.type
_entity_poly.pdbx_seq_one_letter_code
_entity_poly.pdbx_strand_id
1 'polypeptide(L)'
;MVYQLYARKSGSYFVNKVTRFQLSDLRSDLIERARMMTTSRTANHPWKSMSDEELLRSAGLILKDEEKQIEGITLAAILLFGKDATIMSVLPQHKTDAIFRVENLDRYDDRDVIITNLLETYDRLIAFGQKHLSDPFVQEGIHSISARDHILREIFSNSLAHRDYSSGYVAKFVIEKDRLYTENANRSHGHGALHLSSFEPYAKNPPISKVFREIGLADELGSGMRNTYKYKQLYSGGTPEFIEDDVFRTIIPLTPIAVEKVGPHNTAHDATHDKILAFCMTPHSKAEIAEYCGYKNTKNFTNRYLRPLLDAGSLKMTLPDKPKSKNQKYITVHSE
;
A
#
# COMPACT_ATOMS: atom_id res chain seq x y z
N MET A 1 5.97 -35.37 28.00
CA MET A 1 5.36 -35.69 26.69
C MET A 1 4.52 -34.52 26.14
N VAL A 2 3.58 -33.93 26.89
CA VAL A 2 2.76 -32.78 26.41
C VAL A 2 3.64 -31.54 26.08
N TYR A 3 4.62 -31.23 26.92
CA TYR A 3 5.55 -30.09 26.69
C TYR A 3 6.40 -30.27 25.42
N GLN A 4 6.81 -31.49 25.09
CA GLN A 4 7.57 -31.77 23.85
C GLN A 4 6.68 -31.70 22.60
N LEU A 5 5.39 -32.02 22.70
CA LEU A 5 4.42 -31.86 21.64
C LEU A 5 4.09 -30.38 21.39
N TYR A 6 4.04 -29.58 22.46
CA TYR A 6 3.87 -28.12 22.33
C TYR A 6 5.12 -27.45 21.72
N ALA A 7 6.32 -27.84 22.15
CA ALA A 7 7.57 -27.34 21.57
C ALA A 7 7.75 -27.73 20.09
N ARG A 8 7.33 -28.94 19.70
CA ARG A 8 7.29 -29.36 18.28
C ARG A 8 6.23 -28.62 17.48
N LYS A 9 5.06 -28.33 18.04
CA LYS A 9 4.02 -27.52 17.38
C LYS A 9 4.39 -26.04 17.27
N SER A 10 5.14 -25.49 18.20
CA SER A 10 5.65 -24.12 18.12
C SER A 10 6.78 -23.94 17.14
N GLY A 11 7.48 -25.01 16.75
CA GLY A 11 8.59 -24.98 15.77
C GLY A 11 8.14 -25.10 14.31
N SER A 12 6.90 -25.53 14.02
CA SER A 12 6.42 -25.62 12.64
C SER A 12 5.49 -24.45 12.30
N TYR A 13 5.96 -23.55 11.46
CA TYR A 13 5.12 -22.47 10.96
C TYR A 13 4.02 -23.02 10.06
N PHE A 14 2.78 -22.51 10.23
CA PHE A 14 1.64 -22.94 9.42
C PHE A 14 1.90 -22.81 7.92
N VAL A 15 2.59 -21.75 7.51
CA VAL A 15 2.92 -21.46 6.10
C VAL A 15 3.99 -22.41 5.52
N ASN A 16 4.70 -23.18 6.37
CA ASN A 16 5.67 -24.19 5.92
C ASN A 16 5.03 -25.54 5.54
N LYS A 17 3.72 -25.67 5.73
CA LYS A 17 3.00 -26.89 5.36
C LYS A 17 3.19 -27.19 3.88
N VAL A 18 3.75 -28.39 3.60
CA VAL A 18 3.92 -28.90 2.24
C VAL A 18 2.54 -29.25 1.65
N THR A 19 2.31 -28.85 0.41
CA THR A 19 1.07 -29.02 -0.33
C THR A 19 1.23 -30.05 -1.43
N ARG A 20 0.12 -30.34 -2.15
CA ARG A 20 0.13 -31.25 -3.32
C ARG A 20 0.38 -30.51 -4.64
N PHE A 21 0.48 -29.19 -4.57
CA PHE A 21 0.64 -28.36 -5.75
C PHE A 21 2.05 -28.45 -6.32
N GLN A 22 2.15 -28.18 -7.62
CA GLN A 22 3.39 -28.22 -8.37
C GLN A 22 3.81 -26.82 -8.83
N LEU A 23 4.99 -26.70 -9.43
CA LEU A 23 5.49 -25.44 -9.96
C LEU A 23 4.54 -24.80 -10.98
N SER A 24 3.83 -25.62 -11.78
CA SER A 24 2.81 -25.16 -12.75
C SER A 24 1.58 -24.48 -12.13
N ASP A 25 1.35 -24.69 -10.83
CA ASP A 25 0.27 -24.04 -10.08
C ASP A 25 0.64 -22.65 -9.58
N LEU A 26 1.92 -22.29 -9.68
CA LEU A 26 2.43 -20.96 -9.39
C LEU A 26 2.45 -20.08 -10.65
N ARG A 27 2.53 -18.80 -10.46
CA ARG A 27 2.68 -17.78 -11.47
C ARG A 27 4.18 -17.52 -11.72
N SER A 28 4.69 -18.03 -12.84
CA SER A 28 6.09 -17.85 -13.23
C SER A 28 6.47 -16.38 -13.46
N ASP A 29 5.53 -15.57 -13.93
CA ASP A 29 5.73 -14.12 -14.07
C ASP A 29 5.97 -13.41 -12.73
N LEU A 30 5.35 -13.87 -11.64
CA LEU A 30 5.60 -13.34 -10.30
C LEU A 30 6.94 -13.79 -9.72
N ILE A 31 7.38 -15.03 -10.03
CA ILE A 31 8.71 -15.52 -9.65
C ILE A 31 9.77 -14.70 -10.40
N GLU A 32 9.56 -14.47 -11.70
CA GLU A 32 10.45 -13.62 -12.50
C GLU A 32 10.47 -12.16 -11.99
N ARG A 33 9.31 -11.62 -11.64
CA ARG A 33 9.22 -10.30 -11.00
C ARG A 33 10.06 -10.25 -9.72
N ALA A 34 9.95 -11.25 -8.84
CA ALA A 34 10.75 -11.32 -7.62
C ALA A 34 12.26 -11.36 -7.94
N ARG A 35 12.67 -12.14 -8.94
CA ARG A 35 14.06 -12.20 -9.43
C ARG A 35 14.55 -10.84 -9.90
N MET A 36 13.74 -10.11 -10.71
CA MET A 36 14.09 -8.78 -11.18
C MET A 36 14.20 -7.76 -10.03
N MET A 37 13.29 -7.81 -9.06
CA MET A 37 13.32 -6.91 -7.90
C MET A 37 14.59 -7.11 -7.07
N THR A 38 15.03 -8.36 -6.84
CA THR A 38 16.27 -8.63 -6.10
C THR A 38 17.51 -8.16 -6.87
N THR A 39 17.55 -8.39 -8.18
CA THR A 39 18.71 -8.02 -9.01
C THR A 39 18.85 -6.54 -9.24
N SER A 40 17.73 -5.79 -9.23
CA SER A 40 17.77 -4.33 -9.29
C SER A 40 18.38 -3.70 -8.01
N ARG A 41 18.25 -4.36 -6.87
CA ARG A 41 18.83 -3.92 -5.59
C ARG A 41 20.27 -4.39 -5.41
N THR A 42 20.55 -5.61 -5.82
CA THR A 42 21.87 -6.27 -5.67
C THR A 42 22.24 -6.94 -6.98
N ALA A 43 23.09 -6.29 -7.77
CA ALA A 43 23.43 -6.73 -9.15
C ALA A 43 23.90 -8.20 -9.25
N ASN A 44 24.58 -8.71 -8.21
CA ASN A 44 25.09 -10.09 -8.14
C ASN A 44 24.25 -10.97 -7.21
N HIS A 45 22.94 -10.70 -7.05
CA HIS A 45 22.09 -11.54 -6.22
C HIS A 45 22.03 -12.97 -6.76
N PRO A 46 22.16 -14.02 -5.90
CA PRO A 46 22.19 -15.43 -6.35
C PRO A 46 20.96 -15.84 -7.18
N TRP A 47 19.79 -15.29 -6.91
CA TRP A 47 18.56 -15.60 -7.64
C TRP A 47 18.62 -15.27 -9.13
N LYS A 48 19.56 -14.43 -9.55
CA LYS A 48 19.73 -14.01 -10.96
C LYS A 48 19.98 -15.19 -11.89
N SER A 49 20.75 -16.19 -11.45
CA SER A 49 21.16 -17.34 -12.25
C SER A 49 20.41 -18.63 -11.90
N MET A 50 19.58 -18.60 -10.87
CA MET A 50 18.81 -19.77 -10.43
C MET A 50 17.59 -20.00 -11.33
N SER A 51 17.26 -21.28 -11.60
CA SER A 51 15.94 -21.67 -12.10
C SER A 51 14.86 -21.33 -11.08
N ASP A 52 13.59 -21.36 -11.50
CA ASP A 52 12.47 -21.08 -10.60
C ASP A 52 12.46 -22.06 -9.41
N GLU A 53 12.71 -23.33 -9.66
CA GLU A 53 12.77 -24.34 -8.60
C GLU A 53 13.91 -24.09 -7.61
N GLU A 54 15.12 -23.77 -8.10
CA GLU A 54 16.28 -23.45 -7.26
C GLU A 54 16.03 -22.18 -6.43
N LEU A 55 15.40 -21.16 -7.02
CA LEU A 55 14.99 -19.95 -6.31
C LEU A 55 14.04 -20.29 -5.17
N LEU A 56 12.98 -21.06 -5.45
CA LEU A 56 12.00 -21.45 -4.44
C LEU A 56 12.64 -22.28 -3.32
N ARG A 57 13.56 -23.20 -3.63
CA ARG A 57 14.33 -23.94 -2.63
C ARG A 57 15.21 -23.02 -1.79
N SER A 58 15.94 -22.13 -2.43
CA SER A 58 16.78 -21.12 -1.76
C SER A 58 15.95 -20.22 -0.83
N ALA A 59 14.72 -19.87 -1.22
CA ALA A 59 13.81 -19.08 -0.42
C ALA A 59 13.15 -19.85 0.74
N GLY A 60 13.28 -21.18 0.81
CA GLY A 60 12.60 -22.05 1.78
C GLY A 60 11.12 -22.27 1.45
N LEU A 61 10.77 -22.21 0.17
CA LEU A 61 9.40 -22.34 -0.35
C LEU A 61 9.11 -23.73 -0.92
N ILE A 62 10.14 -24.56 -1.09
CA ILE A 62 10.05 -26.00 -1.31
C ILE A 62 10.74 -26.65 -0.12
N LEU A 63 10.02 -27.50 0.60
CA LEU A 63 10.48 -28.15 1.80
C LEU A 63 10.18 -29.65 1.76
N LYS A 64 10.91 -30.42 2.54
CA LYS A 64 10.64 -31.83 2.83
C LYS A 64 9.86 -31.93 4.14
N ASP A 65 8.70 -32.58 4.10
CA ASP A 65 7.92 -32.97 5.26
C ASP A 65 8.46 -34.30 5.78
N GLU A 66 9.28 -34.26 6.84
CA GLU A 66 9.95 -35.45 7.38
C GLU A 66 8.98 -36.46 7.96
N GLU A 67 7.80 -36.05 8.43
CA GLU A 67 6.78 -36.96 8.97
C GLU A 67 6.11 -37.76 7.83
N LYS A 68 5.82 -37.12 6.72
CA LYS A 68 5.13 -37.73 5.57
C LYS A 68 6.10 -38.23 4.49
N GLN A 69 7.40 -37.96 4.63
CA GLN A 69 8.44 -38.27 3.63
C GLN A 69 8.10 -37.76 2.22
N ILE A 70 7.44 -36.59 2.13
CA ILE A 70 7.13 -35.92 0.87
C ILE A 70 7.88 -34.61 0.79
N GLU A 71 8.34 -34.26 -0.40
CA GLU A 71 8.88 -32.95 -0.73
C GLU A 71 7.93 -32.22 -1.64
N GLY A 72 7.78 -30.92 -1.47
CA GLY A 72 6.90 -30.14 -2.32
C GLY A 72 6.81 -28.66 -1.94
N ILE A 73 5.96 -27.98 -2.69
CA ILE A 73 5.68 -26.57 -2.57
C ILE A 73 4.94 -26.30 -1.26
N THR A 74 5.43 -25.32 -0.50
CA THR A 74 4.83 -24.91 0.76
C THR A 74 3.64 -23.97 0.55
N LEU A 75 2.81 -23.82 1.58
CA LEU A 75 1.74 -22.83 1.61
C LEU A 75 2.27 -21.40 1.45
N ALA A 76 3.48 -21.10 1.95
CA ALA A 76 4.14 -19.81 1.74
C ALA A 76 4.39 -19.52 0.26
N ALA A 77 4.82 -20.51 -0.52
CA ALA A 77 5.00 -20.35 -1.96
C ALA A 77 3.68 -20.07 -2.69
N ILE A 78 2.60 -20.75 -2.28
CA ILE A 78 1.26 -20.52 -2.84
C ILE A 78 0.77 -19.12 -2.49
N LEU A 79 0.95 -18.67 -1.25
CA LEU A 79 0.58 -17.31 -0.85
C LEU A 79 1.36 -16.24 -1.62
N LEU A 80 2.67 -16.46 -1.86
CA LEU A 80 3.53 -15.50 -2.56
C LEU A 80 3.29 -15.47 -4.08
N PHE A 81 3.16 -16.65 -4.71
CA PHE A 81 3.22 -16.79 -6.16
C PHE A 81 2.05 -17.60 -6.76
N GLY A 82 1.07 -18.02 -5.95
CA GLY A 82 -0.03 -18.85 -6.43
C GLY A 82 -1.01 -18.09 -7.33
N LYS A 83 -1.70 -18.84 -8.17
CA LYS A 83 -2.91 -18.38 -8.86
C LYS A 83 -4.05 -18.24 -7.86
N ASP A 84 -4.98 -17.32 -8.08
CA ASP A 84 -6.10 -17.07 -7.15
C ASP A 84 -6.90 -18.36 -6.85
N ALA A 85 -7.18 -19.16 -7.87
CA ALA A 85 -7.87 -20.43 -7.69
C ALA A 85 -7.08 -21.41 -6.80
N THR A 86 -5.76 -21.46 -6.92
CA THR A 86 -4.88 -22.28 -6.09
C THR A 86 -4.91 -21.80 -4.64
N ILE A 87 -4.79 -20.49 -4.42
CA ILE A 87 -4.86 -19.88 -3.09
C ILE A 87 -6.20 -20.19 -2.43
N MET A 88 -7.32 -19.95 -3.12
CA MET A 88 -8.66 -20.17 -2.59
C MET A 88 -8.96 -21.64 -2.33
N SER A 89 -8.30 -22.57 -3.01
CA SER A 89 -8.46 -24.01 -2.76
C SER A 89 -7.79 -24.50 -1.47
N VAL A 90 -6.71 -23.83 -1.01
CA VAL A 90 -5.98 -24.18 0.21
C VAL A 90 -6.34 -23.28 1.40
N LEU A 91 -6.71 -22.04 1.13
CA LEU A 91 -7.07 -21.02 2.11
C LEU A 91 -8.33 -20.25 1.66
N PRO A 92 -9.52 -20.88 1.68
CA PRO A 92 -10.75 -20.23 1.24
C PRO A 92 -11.09 -18.97 2.05
N GLN A 93 -10.53 -18.82 3.27
CA GLN A 93 -10.65 -17.63 4.10
C GLN A 93 -9.65 -16.52 3.75
N HIS A 94 -8.72 -16.74 2.80
CA HIS A 94 -7.71 -15.74 2.44
C HIS A 94 -8.36 -14.51 1.81
N LYS A 95 -8.32 -13.42 2.55
CA LYS A 95 -8.92 -12.15 2.15
C LYS A 95 -8.29 -10.99 2.90
N THR A 96 -8.15 -9.86 2.21
CA THR A 96 -7.84 -8.56 2.78
C THR A 96 -8.86 -7.55 2.30
N ASP A 97 -9.47 -6.79 3.20
CA ASP A 97 -10.41 -5.70 2.89
C ASP A 97 -9.69 -4.36 3.02
N ALA A 98 -9.57 -3.63 1.91
CA ALA A 98 -9.18 -2.22 1.92
C ALA A 98 -10.44 -1.36 1.88
N ILE A 99 -10.60 -0.46 2.84
CA ILE A 99 -11.84 0.29 3.09
C ILE A 99 -11.50 1.78 3.25
N PHE A 100 -12.17 2.63 2.51
CA PHE A 100 -12.18 4.07 2.72
C PHE A 100 -13.56 4.46 3.28
N ARG A 101 -13.58 5.09 4.46
CA ARG A 101 -14.79 5.40 5.21
C ARG A 101 -14.65 6.75 5.91
N VAL A 102 -14.92 7.81 5.18
CA VAL A 102 -14.80 9.21 5.65
C VAL A 102 -16.13 9.92 5.70
N GLU A 103 -16.96 9.78 4.65
CA GLU A 103 -18.30 10.39 4.56
C GLU A 103 -19.37 9.40 5.01
N ASN A 104 -19.32 8.16 4.53
CA ASN A 104 -20.29 7.12 4.88
C ASN A 104 -19.75 6.24 6.02
N LEU A 105 -20.10 6.58 7.25
CA LEU A 105 -19.64 5.87 8.44
C LEU A 105 -20.32 4.50 8.64
N ASP A 106 -21.53 4.31 8.10
CA ASP A 106 -22.29 3.06 8.25
C ASP A 106 -21.81 1.97 7.29
N ARG A 107 -21.24 2.37 6.15
CA ARG A 107 -20.72 1.44 5.13
C ARG A 107 -19.29 1.78 4.77
N TYR A 108 -19.10 2.32 3.60
CA TYR A 108 -17.82 2.77 3.03
C TYR A 108 -18.10 3.68 1.84
N ASP A 109 -17.15 4.57 1.58
CA ASP A 109 -17.16 5.41 0.38
C ASP A 109 -16.48 4.69 -0.78
N ASP A 110 -15.45 3.87 -0.47
CA ASP A 110 -14.76 2.98 -1.42
C ASP A 110 -14.28 1.72 -0.73
N ARG A 111 -14.17 0.62 -1.49
CA ARG A 111 -13.73 -0.67 -0.96
C ARG A 111 -13.07 -1.52 -2.05
N ASP A 112 -11.96 -2.15 -1.68
CA ASP A 112 -11.31 -3.18 -2.49
C ASP A 112 -11.19 -4.49 -1.70
N VAL A 113 -11.79 -5.56 -2.24
CA VAL A 113 -11.74 -6.91 -1.67
C VAL A 113 -10.66 -7.72 -2.37
N ILE A 114 -9.57 -8.01 -1.66
CA ILE A 114 -8.36 -8.59 -2.23
C ILE A 114 -8.25 -10.05 -1.80
N ILE A 115 -8.21 -10.97 -2.76
CA ILE A 115 -8.13 -12.44 -2.55
C ILE A 115 -6.94 -13.07 -3.28
N THR A 116 -6.06 -12.26 -3.88
CA THR A 116 -4.93 -12.69 -4.70
C THR A 116 -3.66 -12.98 -3.88
N ASN A 117 -2.56 -13.32 -4.55
CA ASN A 117 -1.25 -13.54 -3.93
C ASN A 117 -0.70 -12.30 -3.21
N LEU A 118 0.31 -12.50 -2.36
CA LEU A 118 0.79 -11.43 -1.48
C LEU A 118 1.50 -10.28 -2.23
N LEU A 119 2.13 -10.55 -3.38
CA LEU A 119 2.77 -9.51 -4.17
C LEU A 119 1.73 -8.56 -4.77
N GLU A 120 0.71 -9.12 -5.42
CA GLU A 120 -0.37 -8.33 -5.99
C GLU A 120 -1.26 -7.70 -4.89
N THR A 121 -1.44 -8.39 -3.76
CA THR A 121 -2.12 -7.81 -2.59
C THR A 121 -1.39 -6.57 -2.10
N TYR A 122 -0.06 -6.63 -1.99
CA TYR A 122 0.76 -5.48 -1.62
C TYR A 122 0.59 -4.31 -2.59
N ASP A 123 0.67 -4.58 -3.91
CA ASP A 123 0.50 -3.54 -4.94
C ASP A 123 -0.87 -2.87 -4.86
N ARG A 124 -1.94 -3.67 -4.70
CA ARG A 124 -3.31 -3.15 -4.60
C ARG A 124 -3.51 -2.31 -3.34
N LEU A 125 -2.94 -2.74 -2.21
CA LEU A 125 -2.99 -1.96 -0.97
C LEU A 125 -2.23 -0.62 -1.10
N ILE A 126 -1.04 -0.61 -1.72
CA ILE A 126 -0.31 0.62 -2.01
C ILE A 126 -1.14 1.53 -2.91
N ALA A 127 -1.67 1.02 -4.03
CA ALA A 127 -2.49 1.79 -4.95
C ALA A 127 -3.77 2.36 -4.27
N PHE A 128 -4.42 1.57 -3.39
CA PHE A 128 -5.57 2.01 -2.63
C PHE A 128 -5.20 3.14 -1.64
N GLY A 129 -4.10 2.99 -0.92
CA GLY A 129 -3.61 4.04 -0.03
C GLY A 129 -3.23 5.32 -0.76
N GLN A 130 -2.55 5.20 -1.91
CA GLN A 130 -2.18 6.33 -2.76
C GLN A 130 -3.39 7.06 -3.36
N LYS A 131 -4.47 6.33 -3.64
CA LYS A 131 -5.73 6.89 -4.15
C LYS A 131 -6.43 7.78 -3.13
N HIS A 132 -6.35 7.46 -1.84
CA HIS A 132 -7.17 8.06 -0.79
C HIS A 132 -6.41 8.93 0.21
N LEU A 133 -5.08 8.94 0.15
CA LEU A 133 -4.22 9.73 1.03
C LEU A 133 -3.42 10.74 0.24
N SER A 134 -3.40 11.98 0.71
CA SER A 134 -2.54 13.02 0.15
C SER A 134 -1.06 12.66 0.34
N ASP A 135 -0.20 13.21 -0.49
CA ASP A 135 1.25 13.07 -0.38
C ASP A 135 1.89 14.44 -0.26
N PRO A 136 1.88 15.04 0.93
CA PRO A 136 2.47 16.34 1.14
C PRO A 136 3.97 16.29 0.87
N PHE A 137 4.49 17.37 0.30
CA PHE A 137 5.92 17.50 0.03
C PHE A 137 6.73 17.43 1.32
N VAL A 138 7.62 16.47 1.41
CA VAL A 138 8.55 16.29 2.53
C VAL A 138 9.98 16.25 2.02
N GLN A 139 10.88 17.01 2.67
CA GLN A 139 12.31 16.98 2.41
C GLN A 139 13.05 16.19 3.48
N GLU A 140 13.90 15.26 3.06
CA GLU A 140 14.89 14.61 3.92
C GLU A 140 16.30 14.94 3.37
N GLY A 141 16.97 15.87 4.03
CA GLY A 141 18.22 16.42 3.50
C GLY A 141 18.01 17.17 2.18
N ILE A 142 18.65 16.70 1.11
CA ILE A 142 18.54 17.27 -0.24
C ILE A 142 17.54 16.51 -1.13
N HIS A 143 16.92 15.44 -0.62
CA HIS A 143 16.00 14.60 -1.37
C HIS A 143 14.55 14.87 -0.98
N SER A 144 13.68 14.92 -1.99
CA SER A 144 12.22 14.84 -1.79
C SER A 144 11.82 13.39 -1.58
N ILE A 145 11.05 13.13 -0.54
CA ILE A 145 10.55 11.80 -0.20
C ILE A 145 9.04 11.81 -0.03
N SER A 146 8.40 10.68 -0.35
CA SER A 146 7.02 10.41 0.01
C SER A 146 6.95 9.75 1.38
N ALA A 147 6.70 10.53 2.42
CA ALA A 147 6.52 9.98 3.77
C ALA A 147 5.30 9.07 3.85
N ARG A 148 4.23 9.37 3.08
CA ARG A 148 3.06 8.50 2.91
C ARG A 148 3.47 7.11 2.42
N ASP A 149 4.20 7.04 1.32
CA ASP A 149 4.55 5.75 0.70
C ASP A 149 5.49 4.93 1.59
N HIS A 150 6.38 5.58 2.33
CA HIS A 150 7.19 4.91 3.34
C HIS A 150 6.35 4.29 4.46
N ILE A 151 5.35 5.01 4.98
CA ILE A 151 4.44 4.48 6.00
C ILE A 151 3.64 3.31 5.44
N LEU A 152 3.02 3.46 4.25
CA LEU A 152 2.22 2.42 3.62
C LEU A 152 3.04 1.15 3.38
N ARG A 153 4.27 1.30 2.86
CA ARG A 153 5.19 0.19 2.66
C ARG A 153 5.41 -0.60 3.96
N GLU A 154 5.72 0.07 5.05
CA GLU A 154 6.01 -0.57 6.32
C GLU A 154 4.78 -1.29 6.90
N ILE A 155 3.63 -0.63 6.96
CA ILE A 155 2.43 -1.22 7.56
C ILE A 155 1.89 -2.39 6.75
N PHE A 156 1.98 -2.35 5.40
CA PHE A 156 1.51 -3.45 4.57
C PHE A 156 2.48 -4.63 4.59
N SER A 157 3.79 -4.38 4.50
CA SER A 157 4.79 -5.43 4.64
C SER A 157 4.64 -6.16 5.98
N ASN A 158 4.47 -5.40 7.07
CA ASN A 158 4.24 -5.96 8.39
C ASN A 158 2.95 -6.77 8.47
N SER A 159 1.83 -6.22 7.98
CA SER A 159 0.54 -6.90 7.99
C SER A 159 0.59 -8.23 7.22
N LEU A 160 1.22 -8.25 6.04
CA LEU A 160 1.31 -9.44 5.20
C LEU A 160 2.35 -10.46 5.73
N ALA A 161 3.51 -10.00 6.21
CA ALA A 161 4.56 -10.89 6.70
C ALA A 161 4.26 -11.50 8.07
N HIS A 162 3.45 -10.83 8.91
CA HIS A 162 3.21 -11.24 10.30
C HIS A 162 1.79 -11.75 10.58
N ARG A 163 0.91 -11.81 9.57
CA ARG A 163 -0.44 -12.34 9.70
C ARG A 163 -0.46 -13.82 10.10
N ASP A 164 -1.34 -14.22 10.98
CA ASP A 164 -1.67 -15.63 11.20
C ASP A 164 -2.61 -16.14 10.09
N TYR A 165 -2.04 -16.82 9.11
CA TYR A 165 -2.77 -17.39 7.98
C TYR A 165 -3.62 -18.62 8.34
N SER A 166 -3.50 -19.16 9.56
CA SER A 166 -4.36 -20.25 10.04
C SER A 166 -5.72 -19.75 10.51
N SER A 167 -5.84 -18.45 10.76
CA SER A 167 -7.07 -17.81 11.24
C SER A 167 -8.02 -17.45 10.11
N GLY A 168 -9.31 -17.56 10.34
CA GLY A 168 -10.38 -17.05 9.46
C GLY A 168 -10.64 -15.55 9.59
N TYR A 169 -9.91 -14.83 10.46
CA TYR A 169 -10.06 -13.39 10.62
C TYR A 169 -9.64 -12.65 9.33
N VAL A 170 -10.52 -11.79 8.83
CA VAL A 170 -10.27 -11.00 7.62
C VAL A 170 -9.32 -9.86 7.95
N ALA A 171 -8.16 -9.82 7.29
CA ALA A 171 -7.27 -8.68 7.42
C ALA A 171 -7.90 -7.42 6.81
N LYS A 172 -7.62 -6.26 7.40
CA LYS A 172 -8.19 -4.99 6.99
C LYS A 172 -7.13 -3.91 6.86
N PHE A 173 -7.32 -3.05 5.88
CA PHE A 173 -6.73 -1.72 5.80
C PHE A 173 -7.86 -0.72 5.72
N VAL A 174 -7.97 0.17 6.69
CA VAL A 174 -9.07 1.13 6.78
C VAL A 174 -8.53 2.54 6.87
N ILE A 175 -9.06 3.44 6.05
CA ILE A 175 -8.81 4.87 6.11
C ILE A 175 -10.09 5.54 6.60
N GLU A 176 -9.99 6.25 7.72
CA GLU A 176 -11.04 7.07 8.33
C GLU A 176 -10.60 8.56 8.32
N LYS A 177 -11.47 9.43 8.77
CA LYS A 177 -11.26 10.88 8.71
C LYS A 177 -10.03 11.35 9.51
N ASP A 178 -9.74 10.69 10.63
CA ASP A 178 -8.72 11.09 11.61
C ASP A 178 -7.61 10.05 11.80
N ARG A 179 -7.71 8.92 11.12
CA ARG A 179 -6.73 7.83 11.22
C ARG A 179 -6.79 6.88 10.03
N LEU A 180 -5.71 6.18 9.82
CA LEU A 180 -5.73 4.91 9.09
C LEU A 180 -5.28 3.79 10.02
N TYR A 181 -5.71 2.56 9.75
CA TYR A 181 -5.23 1.42 10.51
C TYR A 181 -5.20 0.15 9.67
N THR A 182 -4.31 -0.76 10.07
CA THR A 182 -4.32 -2.15 9.61
C THR A 182 -4.70 -3.08 10.76
N GLU A 183 -5.43 -4.14 10.43
CA GLU A 183 -5.75 -5.24 11.34
C GLU A 183 -5.44 -6.57 10.67
N ASN A 184 -4.79 -7.48 11.37
CA ASN A 184 -4.62 -8.86 10.91
C ASN A 184 -4.63 -9.83 12.09
N ALA A 185 -5.10 -11.06 11.84
CA ALA A 185 -4.99 -12.13 12.83
C ALA A 185 -3.56 -12.28 13.31
N ASN A 186 -3.38 -12.53 14.56
CA ASN A 186 -2.11 -12.62 15.23
C ASN A 186 -2.03 -13.82 16.18
N ARG A 187 -0.82 -14.35 16.36
CA ARG A 187 -0.47 -15.18 17.51
C ARG A 187 0.38 -14.34 18.43
N SER A 188 -0.26 -13.77 19.44
CA SER A 188 0.39 -12.85 20.37
C SER A 188 1.48 -13.55 21.20
N HIS A 189 2.58 -12.86 21.45
CA HIS A 189 3.56 -13.20 22.47
C HIS A 189 3.37 -12.35 23.75
N GLY A 190 2.66 -11.24 23.62
CA GLY A 190 2.25 -10.34 24.68
C GLY A 190 0.88 -9.76 24.38
N HIS A 191 0.41 -8.86 25.23
CA HIS A 191 -0.87 -8.18 25.07
C HIS A 191 -0.73 -6.69 25.33
N GLY A 192 -1.45 -5.89 24.53
CA GLY A 192 -1.53 -4.44 24.70
C GLY A 192 -0.57 -3.66 23.81
N ALA A 193 -0.30 -2.42 24.18
CA ALA A 193 0.51 -1.51 23.37
C ALA A 193 1.98 -1.93 23.34
N LEU A 194 2.56 -1.97 22.15
CA LEU A 194 3.99 -2.20 21.94
C LEU A 194 4.75 -0.87 22.01
N HIS A 195 5.86 -0.88 22.72
CA HIS A 195 6.75 0.26 22.83
C HIS A 195 8.09 -0.02 22.16
N LEU A 196 8.64 0.97 21.45
CA LEU A 196 9.94 0.86 20.76
C LEU A 196 11.09 0.42 21.66
N SER A 197 11.04 0.79 22.96
CA SER A 197 12.06 0.48 23.94
C SER A 197 12.08 -0.97 24.41
N SER A 198 10.95 -1.69 24.26
CA SER A 198 10.77 -3.07 24.74
C SER A 198 10.40 -4.05 23.64
N PHE A 199 10.32 -3.58 22.39
CA PHE A 199 9.94 -4.42 21.27
C PHE A 199 11.11 -5.30 20.80
N GLU A 200 10.91 -6.61 20.88
CA GLU A 200 11.79 -7.61 20.30
C GLU A 200 11.18 -8.18 19.02
N PRO A 201 11.77 -7.88 17.85
CA PRO A 201 11.22 -8.32 16.58
C PRO A 201 11.44 -9.82 16.36
N TYR A 202 10.39 -10.51 15.92
CA TYR A 202 10.49 -11.90 15.48
C TYR A 202 9.62 -12.15 14.24
N ALA A 203 10.05 -13.07 13.38
CA ALA A 203 9.32 -13.39 12.16
C ALA A 203 8.24 -14.44 12.45
N LYS A 204 6.96 -14.07 12.26
CA LYS A 204 5.82 -15.00 12.38
C LYS A 204 5.70 -15.95 11.19
N ASN A 205 6.10 -15.52 10.01
CA ASN A 205 6.16 -16.31 8.79
C ASN A 205 7.55 -16.14 8.13
N PRO A 206 8.59 -16.79 8.62
CA PRO A 206 9.97 -16.58 8.17
C PRO A 206 10.19 -16.70 6.66
N PRO A 207 9.59 -17.66 5.90
CA PRO A 207 9.75 -17.73 4.46
C PRO A 207 9.18 -16.50 3.73
N ILE A 208 8.01 -16.01 4.17
CA ILE A 208 7.40 -14.81 3.58
C ILE A 208 8.26 -13.59 3.90
N SER A 209 8.67 -13.42 5.15
CA SER A 209 9.54 -12.32 5.58
C SER A 209 10.88 -12.34 4.84
N LYS A 210 11.45 -13.52 4.59
CA LYS A 210 12.67 -13.68 3.80
C LYS A 210 12.47 -13.15 2.37
N VAL A 211 11.44 -13.62 1.68
CA VAL A 211 11.17 -13.17 0.30
C VAL A 211 10.93 -11.66 0.27
N PHE A 212 10.11 -11.11 1.16
CA PHE A 212 9.83 -9.68 1.22
C PHE A 212 11.10 -8.85 1.42
N ARG A 213 12.02 -9.32 2.26
CA ARG A 213 13.32 -8.66 2.46
C ARG A 213 14.20 -8.74 1.20
N GLU A 214 14.32 -9.91 0.58
CA GLU A 214 15.11 -10.08 -0.63
C GLU A 214 14.63 -9.18 -1.78
N ILE A 215 13.30 -9.13 -2.01
CA ILE A 215 12.71 -8.29 -3.06
C ILE A 215 12.55 -6.81 -2.65
N GLY A 216 12.90 -6.46 -1.42
CA GLY A 216 12.90 -5.09 -0.92
C GLY A 216 11.53 -4.53 -0.54
N LEU A 217 10.55 -5.37 -0.27
CA LEU A 217 9.27 -4.92 0.31
C LEU A 217 9.36 -4.71 1.81
N ALA A 218 10.26 -5.40 2.51
CA ALA A 218 10.54 -5.20 3.91
C ALA A 218 12.02 -4.88 4.12
N ASP A 219 12.33 -4.12 5.15
CA ASP A 219 13.68 -3.85 5.60
C ASP A 219 14.15 -4.95 6.59
N GLU A 220 15.28 -4.74 7.28
CA GLU A 220 15.76 -5.65 8.29
C GLU A 220 14.77 -5.78 9.46
N LEU A 221 14.80 -6.93 10.12
CA LEU A 221 13.89 -7.25 11.22
C LEU A 221 13.96 -6.16 12.32
N GLY A 222 12.81 -5.55 12.63
CA GLY A 222 12.69 -4.52 13.67
C GLY A 222 12.87 -3.08 13.24
N SER A 223 13.24 -2.81 11.98
CA SER A 223 13.31 -1.44 11.45
C SER A 223 11.93 -0.84 11.17
N GLY A 224 10.96 -1.64 10.78
CA GLY A 224 9.65 -1.21 10.31
C GLY A 224 8.87 -0.32 11.29
N MET A 225 8.84 -0.70 12.58
CA MET A 225 8.20 0.13 13.61
C MET A 225 8.92 1.49 13.75
N ARG A 226 10.26 1.50 13.78
CA ARG A 226 11.07 2.73 13.87
C ARG A 226 10.85 3.63 12.65
N ASN A 227 10.84 3.05 11.46
CA ASN A 227 10.56 3.76 10.21
C ASN A 227 9.16 4.38 10.23
N THR A 228 8.15 3.62 10.67
CA THR A 228 6.79 4.14 10.82
C THR A 228 6.74 5.35 11.76
N TYR A 229 7.42 5.32 12.91
CA TYR A 229 7.52 6.47 13.81
C TYR A 229 8.20 7.67 13.13
N LYS A 230 9.33 7.45 12.46
CA LYS A 230 10.08 8.51 11.77
C LYS A 230 9.24 9.20 10.69
N TYR A 231 8.69 8.42 9.77
CA TYR A 231 7.94 8.97 8.63
C TYR A 231 6.58 9.53 9.05
N LYS A 232 5.97 9.00 10.12
CA LYS A 232 4.74 9.56 10.67
C LYS A 232 4.92 10.98 11.20
N GLN A 233 6.04 11.27 11.86
CA GLN A 233 6.37 12.63 12.30
C GLN A 233 6.46 13.59 11.11
N LEU A 234 7.02 13.15 10.00
CA LEU A 234 7.16 13.93 8.77
C LEU A 234 5.84 14.08 8.01
N TYR A 235 4.96 13.07 8.07
CA TYR A 235 3.71 13.03 7.30
C TYR A 235 2.59 13.87 7.91
N SER A 236 2.29 13.66 9.18
CA SER A 236 1.14 14.32 9.83
C SER A 236 1.35 14.58 11.34
N GLY A 237 2.57 14.45 11.84
CA GLY A 237 2.83 14.56 13.29
C GLY A 237 2.12 13.47 14.10
N GLY A 238 2.24 13.51 15.43
CA GLY A 238 1.64 12.52 16.32
C GLY A 238 2.37 11.18 16.33
N THR A 239 1.87 10.25 17.11
CA THR A 239 2.54 8.98 17.42
C THR A 239 1.71 7.82 16.86
N PRO A 240 2.31 6.90 16.06
CA PRO A 240 1.64 5.67 15.67
C PRO A 240 1.46 4.75 16.90
N GLU A 241 0.39 3.95 16.89
CA GLU A 241 0.12 2.96 17.92
C GLU A 241 0.21 1.56 17.31
N PHE A 242 0.86 0.65 18.05
CA PHE A 242 0.94 -0.77 17.71
C PHE A 242 0.37 -1.56 18.89
N ILE A 243 -0.66 -2.36 18.63
CA ILE A 243 -1.36 -3.12 19.65
C ILE A 243 -1.25 -4.60 19.32
N GLU A 244 -0.66 -5.36 20.22
CA GLU A 244 -0.54 -6.81 20.09
C GLU A 244 -1.57 -7.51 20.95
N ASP A 245 -2.49 -8.22 20.30
CA ASP A 245 -3.47 -9.13 20.85
C ASP A 245 -3.70 -10.27 19.81
N ASP A 246 -4.80 -11.02 19.91
CA ASP A 246 -5.21 -12.00 18.90
C ASP A 246 -5.44 -11.35 17.52
N VAL A 247 -5.67 -10.05 17.51
CA VAL A 247 -5.64 -9.19 16.33
C VAL A 247 -4.55 -8.14 16.53
N PHE A 248 -3.55 -8.16 15.66
CA PHE A 248 -2.53 -7.11 15.64
C PHE A 248 -3.08 -5.89 14.92
N ARG A 249 -2.97 -4.72 15.56
CA ARG A 249 -3.39 -3.44 15.00
C ARG A 249 -2.23 -2.47 14.90
N THR A 250 -2.14 -1.81 13.75
CA THR A 250 -1.29 -0.62 13.59
C THR A 250 -2.22 0.56 13.33
N ILE A 251 -2.20 1.58 14.17
CA ILE A 251 -3.03 2.77 14.06
C ILE A 251 -2.14 3.97 13.78
N ILE A 252 -2.44 4.69 12.72
CA ILE A 252 -1.72 5.88 12.28
C ILE A 252 -2.71 7.06 12.34
N PRO A 253 -2.62 7.95 13.34
CA PRO A 253 -3.45 9.15 13.37
C PRO A 253 -3.21 10.02 12.13
N LEU A 254 -4.26 10.61 11.58
CA LEU A 254 -4.19 11.49 10.41
C LEU A 254 -4.61 12.91 10.80
N THR A 255 -4.05 13.89 10.10
CA THR A 255 -4.56 15.27 10.15
C THR A 255 -5.62 15.44 9.06
N PRO A 256 -6.53 16.44 9.15
CA PRO A 256 -7.51 16.72 8.10
C PRO A 256 -6.89 16.91 6.72
N ILE A 257 -5.68 17.47 6.63
CA ILE A 257 -4.93 17.67 5.37
C ILE A 257 -4.54 16.33 4.73
N ALA A 258 -4.24 15.31 5.52
CA ALA A 258 -3.87 13.99 5.00
C ALA A 258 -5.06 13.24 4.38
N VAL A 259 -6.28 13.58 4.76
CA VAL A 259 -7.54 12.94 4.31
C VAL A 259 -8.34 13.87 3.40
N GLU A 260 -7.81 15.04 3.05
CA GLU A 260 -8.46 15.90 2.08
C GLU A 260 -8.62 15.16 0.74
N LYS A 261 -9.87 14.96 0.42
CA LYS A 261 -10.41 14.34 -0.78
C LYS A 261 -9.42 14.18 -1.92
N VAL A 262 -8.89 13.02 -2.06
CA VAL A 262 -8.63 12.52 -3.38
C VAL A 262 -9.93 11.85 -3.84
N GLY A 263 -10.95 12.67 -4.19
CA GLY A 263 -11.91 12.27 -5.21
C GLY A 263 -11.09 11.78 -6.42
N PRO A 264 -11.67 11.20 -7.47
CA PRO A 264 -10.88 10.68 -8.61
C PRO A 264 -10.10 11.84 -9.27
N HIS A 265 -9.10 12.35 -8.57
CA HIS A 265 -8.16 13.32 -9.05
C HIS A 265 -7.16 12.56 -9.93
N ASN A 266 -7.37 12.62 -11.22
CA ASN A 266 -6.28 12.49 -12.17
C ASN A 266 -5.16 13.43 -11.68
N THR A 267 -4.00 12.89 -11.32
CA THR A 267 -2.79 13.66 -10.99
C THR A 267 -2.41 14.66 -12.09
N ALA A 268 -2.82 14.41 -13.33
CA ALA A 268 -2.76 15.36 -14.45
C ALA A 268 -3.77 16.53 -14.31
N HIS A 269 -4.82 16.40 -13.51
CA HIS A 269 -5.85 17.44 -13.31
C HIS A 269 -5.36 18.51 -12.34
N ASP A 270 -4.75 18.12 -11.22
CA ASP A 270 -4.28 19.05 -10.19
C ASP A 270 -3.08 19.87 -10.69
N ALA A 271 -2.11 19.22 -11.37
CA ALA A 271 -1.01 19.92 -12.00
C ALA A 271 -1.48 20.92 -13.09
N THR A 272 -2.62 20.67 -13.73
CA THR A 272 -3.22 21.58 -14.70
C THR A 272 -3.98 22.71 -14.01
N HIS A 273 -4.67 22.47 -12.90
CA HIS A 273 -5.33 23.50 -12.10
C HIS A 273 -4.33 24.49 -11.52
N ASP A 274 -3.23 23.99 -10.92
CA ASP A 274 -2.16 24.83 -10.38
C ASP A 274 -1.50 25.68 -11.47
N LYS A 275 -1.26 25.12 -12.67
CA LYS A 275 -0.77 25.88 -13.82
C LYS A 275 -1.75 26.97 -14.26
N ILE A 276 -3.05 26.68 -14.26
CA ILE A 276 -4.10 27.66 -14.59
C ILE A 276 -4.11 28.79 -13.56
N LEU A 277 -4.11 28.45 -12.28
CA LEU A 277 -4.14 29.45 -11.20
C LEU A 277 -2.89 30.32 -11.19
N ALA A 278 -1.70 29.71 -11.39
CA ALA A 278 -0.45 30.46 -11.50
C ALA A 278 -0.43 31.39 -12.76
N PHE A 279 -0.92 30.90 -13.90
CA PHE A 279 -0.96 31.69 -15.12
C PHE A 279 -2.01 32.81 -15.05
N CYS A 280 -3.13 32.57 -14.42
CA CYS A 280 -4.23 33.51 -14.23
C CYS A 280 -4.01 34.53 -13.10
N MET A 281 -2.82 34.65 -12.53
CA MET A 281 -2.47 35.78 -11.65
C MET A 281 -2.65 37.14 -12.35
N THR A 282 -2.58 37.15 -13.69
CA THR A 282 -3.01 38.24 -14.56
C THR A 282 -4.17 37.79 -15.46
N PRO A 283 -5.06 38.70 -15.91
CA PRO A 283 -6.24 38.33 -16.68
C PRO A 283 -5.92 37.72 -18.04
N HIS A 284 -6.30 36.46 -18.29
CA HIS A 284 -6.11 35.74 -19.55
C HIS A 284 -7.43 35.23 -20.14
N SER A 285 -7.52 35.15 -21.47
CA SER A 285 -8.63 34.54 -22.17
C SER A 285 -8.59 33.00 -22.07
N LYS A 286 -9.74 32.35 -22.28
CA LYS A 286 -9.82 30.88 -22.28
C LYS A 286 -8.93 30.21 -23.32
N ALA A 287 -8.65 30.90 -24.44
CA ALA A 287 -7.79 30.40 -25.51
C ALA A 287 -6.32 30.40 -25.07
N GLU A 288 -5.85 31.51 -24.49
CA GLU A 288 -4.48 31.66 -23.96
C GLU A 288 -4.21 30.66 -22.83
N ILE A 289 -5.20 30.46 -21.93
CA ILE A 289 -5.06 29.49 -20.83
C ILE A 289 -4.97 28.05 -21.36
N ALA A 290 -5.82 27.70 -22.36
CA ALA A 290 -5.79 26.38 -22.97
C ALA A 290 -4.47 26.11 -23.68
N GLU A 291 -3.97 27.10 -24.44
CA GLU A 291 -2.68 27.03 -25.15
C GLU A 291 -1.50 26.88 -24.18
N TYR A 292 -1.47 27.68 -23.11
CA TYR A 292 -0.46 27.58 -22.06
C TYR A 292 -0.42 26.20 -21.39
N CYS A 293 -1.60 25.58 -21.21
CA CYS A 293 -1.72 24.22 -20.68
C CYS A 293 -1.52 23.11 -21.72
N GLY A 294 -1.24 23.45 -23.00
CA GLY A 294 -0.98 22.48 -24.08
C GLY A 294 -2.23 21.86 -24.70
N TYR A 295 -3.42 22.46 -24.53
CA TYR A 295 -4.69 21.93 -25.03
C TYR A 295 -5.15 22.65 -26.32
N LYS A 296 -5.36 21.87 -27.39
CA LYS A 296 -5.89 22.39 -28.67
C LYS A 296 -7.40 22.59 -28.68
N ASN A 297 -8.16 21.85 -27.86
CA ASN A 297 -9.63 21.92 -27.84
C ASN A 297 -10.13 22.75 -26.63
N THR A 298 -10.39 24.02 -26.87
CA THR A 298 -10.82 24.99 -25.87
C THR A 298 -12.18 24.64 -25.20
N LYS A 299 -13.10 23.97 -25.92
CA LYS A 299 -14.43 23.63 -25.38
C LYS A 299 -14.34 22.53 -24.31
N ASN A 300 -13.60 21.45 -24.62
CA ASN A 300 -13.37 20.38 -23.65
C ASN A 300 -12.50 20.86 -22.49
N PHE A 301 -11.51 21.70 -22.74
CA PHE A 301 -10.66 22.31 -21.73
C PHE A 301 -11.49 23.17 -20.75
N THR A 302 -12.38 24.01 -21.29
CA THR A 302 -13.24 24.87 -20.46
C THR A 302 -14.13 24.06 -19.52
N ASN A 303 -14.81 23.02 -20.02
CA ASN A 303 -15.68 22.19 -19.19
C ASN A 303 -14.94 21.37 -18.16
N ARG A 304 -13.74 20.89 -18.51
CA ARG A 304 -12.94 19.98 -17.68
C ARG A 304 -12.11 20.69 -16.61
N TYR A 305 -11.61 21.89 -16.91
CA TYR A 305 -10.64 22.58 -16.04
C TYR A 305 -11.10 23.96 -15.56
N LEU A 306 -11.62 24.83 -16.45
CA LEU A 306 -11.96 26.17 -16.03
C LEU A 306 -13.26 26.22 -15.23
N ARG A 307 -14.25 25.41 -15.59
CA ARG A 307 -15.55 25.41 -14.92
C ARG A 307 -15.46 24.97 -13.45
N PRO A 308 -14.75 23.88 -13.11
CA PRO A 308 -14.54 23.51 -11.69
C PRO A 308 -13.86 24.61 -10.86
N LEU A 309 -12.87 25.32 -11.44
CA LEU A 309 -12.19 26.42 -10.74
C LEU A 309 -13.07 27.65 -10.55
N LEU A 310 -13.99 27.91 -11.49
CA LEU A 310 -15.01 28.95 -11.35
C LEU A 310 -16.05 28.59 -10.30
N ASP A 311 -16.53 27.34 -10.31
CA ASP A 311 -17.53 26.83 -9.36
C ASP A 311 -16.95 26.78 -7.93
N ALA A 312 -15.65 26.48 -7.79
CA ALA A 312 -14.92 26.52 -6.54
C ALA A 312 -14.57 27.96 -6.07
N GLY A 313 -14.82 28.99 -6.87
CA GLY A 313 -14.47 30.36 -6.55
C GLY A 313 -12.97 30.69 -6.60
N SER A 314 -12.12 29.75 -7.02
CA SER A 314 -10.67 29.95 -7.15
C SER A 314 -10.29 30.79 -8.37
N LEU A 315 -11.19 30.86 -9.36
CA LEU A 315 -11.09 31.68 -10.55
C LEU A 315 -12.30 32.60 -10.68
N LYS A 316 -12.13 33.81 -11.15
CA LYS A 316 -13.24 34.75 -11.44
C LYS A 316 -13.22 35.17 -12.90
N MET A 317 -14.42 35.44 -13.44
CA MET A 317 -14.63 36.10 -14.74
C MET A 317 -14.45 37.61 -14.60
N THR A 318 -13.74 38.24 -15.52
CA THR A 318 -13.58 39.68 -15.54
C THR A 318 -14.86 40.42 -16.02
N LEU A 319 -15.74 39.74 -16.79
CA LEU A 319 -17.02 40.21 -17.26
C LEU A 319 -18.13 39.22 -16.91
N PRO A 320 -18.53 39.09 -15.62
CA PRO A 320 -19.48 38.07 -15.20
C PRO A 320 -20.89 38.24 -15.84
N ASP A 321 -21.30 39.47 -16.11
CA ASP A 321 -22.59 39.79 -16.75
C ASP A 321 -22.63 39.43 -18.25
N LYS A 322 -21.47 39.20 -18.86
CA LYS A 322 -21.31 38.84 -20.28
C LYS A 322 -20.38 37.64 -20.48
N PRO A 323 -20.76 36.46 -19.97
CA PRO A 323 -19.87 35.30 -19.94
C PRO A 323 -19.48 34.77 -21.33
N LYS A 324 -20.24 35.06 -22.36
CA LYS A 324 -19.97 34.69 -23.76
C LYS A 324 -19.25 35.79 -24.56
N SER A 325 -18.84 36.88 -23.93
CA SER A 325 -18.10 37.97 -24.59
C SER A 325 -16.74 37.44 -25.16
N LYS A 326 -16.39 37.94 -26.34
CA LYS A 326 -15.02 37.67 -26.92
C LYS A 326 -13.92 38.27 -26.07
N ASN A 327 -14.22 39.29 -25.26
CA ASN A 327 -13.25 39.95 -24.37
C ASN A 327 -13.27 39.36 -22.94
N GLN A 328 -13.98 38.25 -22.72
CA GLN A 328 -13.98 37.57 -21.42
C GLN A 328 -12.60 37.05 -21.07
N LYS A 329 -12.10 37.42 -19.89
CA LYS A 329 -10.87 36.94 -19.30
C LYS A 329 -11.14 36.33 -17.92
N TYR A 330 -10.15 35.58 -17.43
CA TYR A 330 -10.22 34.88 -16.15
C TYR A 330 -9.04 35.28 -15.28
N ILE A 331 -9.24 35.44 -14.01
CA ILE A 331 -8.23 35.84 -13.03
C ILE A 331 -8.35 35.01 -11.75
N THR A 332 -7.26 34.63 -11.16
CA THR A 332 -7.18 33.91 -9.88
C THR A 332 -7.64 34.81 -8.74
N VAL A 333 -8.39 34.24 -7.81
CA VAL A 333 -8.85 34.88 -6.57
C VAL A 333 -7.84 34.61 -5.49
N HIS A 334 -7.22 35.65 -4.93
CA HIS A 334 -6.43 35.52 -3.72
C HIS A 334 -7.39 35.43 -2.52
N SER A 335 -7.25 34.38 -1.71
CA SER A 335 -7.78 34.38 -0.35
C SER A 335 -6.91 35.34 0.48
N GLU A 336 -7.51 36.38 1.02
CA GLU A 336 -6.85 37.22 2.04
C GLU A 336 -6.59 36.42 3.32
#